data_bfc821b32dbb294a4d8f238569dbaf51
#
_entry.id   bfc821b32dbb294a4d8f238569dbaf51
#
_cell.length_a   1.000
_cell.length_b   1.000
_cell.length_c   1.000
_cell.angle_alpha   90.00
_cell.angle_beta   90.00
_cell.angle_gamma   90.00
#
_symmetry.space_group_name_H-M   'P 1'
#
loop_
_entity.id
_entity.type
_entity.pdbx_description
1 polymer ?
#
loop_
_entity_poly.entity_id
_entity_poly.type
_entity_poly.pdbx_seq_one_letter_code
_entity_poly.pdbx_strand_id
1 'polypeptide(L)'
;MRRTATRRATDVGGHPSDSARLAEALAQERHVTLELQRAILPLHEGPFDLPGLRAVVRYLPASRDSRVGGDWYITAEMPGGHVLIAIGDVGGHGLTAAAGMARLRGALAGLAITGSPPQRLLGWLNDLVHHVDPEHTASVMAGYFDPRSRTLTWAQAGHPPPLLVRGEEARPLTAPSGILLGAGRDGYQEASLFLEPGDLLLLYSDGLIERRDRSLEEGLATLTSAAAGISDPGRVIDAVLAALGSTDPEDDTCVVALRVL
;
A
#
# COMPACT_ATOMS: atom_id res chain seq x y z
N MET A 1 -10.81 -59.40 -57.20
CA MET A 1 -9.76 -58.47 -56.73
C MET A 1 -10.36 -57.16 -56.31
N ARG A 2 -10.61 -56.95 -55.01
CA ARG A 2 -11.18 -55.69 -54.47
C ARG A 2 -9.97 -54.93 -53.83
N ARG A 3 -9.70 -53.71 -54.36
CA ARG A 3 -8.68 -52.81 -53.80
C ARG A 3 -9.37 -51.94 -52.71
N THR A 4 -8.89 -52.13 -51.48
CA THR A 4 -9.28 -51.31 -50.34
C THR A 4 -8.47 -50.00 -50.36
N ALA A 5 -9.15 -48.89 -50.51
CA ALA A 5 -8.53 -47.56 -50.39
C ALA A 5 -8.53 -47.10 -48.94
N THR A 6 -7.34 -47.00 -48.36
CA THR A 6 -7.11 -46.42 -47.03
C THR A 6 -7.20 -44.90 -47.11
N ARG A 7 -8.24 -44.32 -46.53
CA ARG A 7 -8.37 -42.87 -46.34
C ARG A 7 -7.38 -42.45 -45.21
N ARG A 8 -6.39 -41.67 -45.54
CA ARG A 8 -5.57 -40.93 -44.55
C ARG A 8 -6.46 -39.82 -43.97
N ALA A 9 -6.66 -39.84 -42.69
CA ALA A 9 -7.22 -38.69 -41.96
C ALA A 9 -6.13 -37.60 -41.92
N THR A 10 -6.37 -36.49 -42.55
CA THR A 10 -5.58 -35.27 -42.40
C THR A 10 -5.94 -34.67 -41.06
N ASP A 11 -5.00 -34.66 -40.12
CA ASP A 11 -5.04 -33.98 -38.86
C ASP A 11 -5.13 -32.45 -39.12
N VAL A 12 -6.32 -31.90 -38.93
CA VAL A 12 -6.55 -30.45 -39.00
C VAL A 12 -6.13 -29.89 -37.66
N GLY A 13 -4.88 -29.50 -37.54
CA GLY A 13 -4.39 -28.70 -36.41
C GLY A 13 -5.22 -27.41 -36.34
N GLY A 14 -6.20 -27.39 -35.44
CA GLY A 14 -7.05 -26.22 -35.19
C GLY A 14 -6.21 -25.10 -34.62
N HIS A 15 -6.05 -24.00 -35.37
CA HIS A 15 -5.53 -22.77 -34.81
C HIS A 15 -6.50 -22.26 -33.73
N PRO A 16 -5.99 -21.84 -32.55
CA PRO A 16 -6.84 -21.26 -31.52
C PRO A 16 -7.61 -20.04 -32.09
N SER A 17 -8.90 -19.92 -31.73
CA SER A 17 -9.72 -18.79 -32.15
C SER A 17 -9.11 -17.47 -31.66
N ASP A 18 -9.38 -16.36 -32.36
CA ASP A 18 -8.86 -15.06 -31.96
C ASP A 18 -9.25 -14.67 -30.54
N SER A 19 -10.43 -15.11 -30.05
CA SER A 19 -10.86 -14.97 -28.68
C SER A 19 -10.00 -15.77 -27.68
N ALA A 20 -9.56 -16.98 -28.05
CA ALA A 20 -8.66 -17.78 -27.22
C ALA A 20 -7.26 -17.17 -27.11
N ARG A 21 -6.74 -16.63 -28.22
CA ARG A 21 -5.45 -15.90 -28.23
C ARG A 21 -5.49 -14.63 -27.40
N LEU A 22 -6.59 -13.87 -27.48
CA LEU A 22 -6.79 -12.68 -26.66
C LEU A 22 -6.88 -13.02 -25.19
N ALA A 23 -7.62 -14.08 -24.83
CA ALA A 23 -7.73 -14.55 -23.44
C ALA A 23 -6.37 -15.01 -22.88
N GLU A 24 -5.57 -15.70 -23.70
CA GLU A 24 -4.23 -16.15 -23.31
C GLU A 24 -3.26 -14.97 -23.15
N ALA A 25 -3.30 -13.98 -24.04
CA ALA A 25 -2.50 -12.75 -23.92
C ALA A 25 -2.85 -11.95 -22.68
N LEU A 26 -4.14 -11.78 -22.37
CA LEU A 26 -4.61 -11.13 -21.14
C LEU A 26 -4.19 -11.89 -19.88
N ALA A 27 -4.26 -13.22 -19.89
CA ALA A 27 -3.81 -14.06 -18.78
C ALA A 27 -2.30 -13.94 -18.55
N GLN A 28 -1.52 -13.88 -19.62
CA GLN A 28 -0.07 -13.69 -19.56
C GLN A 28 0.30 -12.30 -19.02
N GLU A 29 -0.36 -11.25 -19.49
CA GLU A 29 -0.16 -9.88 -18.99
C GLU A 29 -0.48 -9.80 -17.48
N ARG A 30 -1.59 -10.39 -17.06
CA ARG A 30 -1.96 -10.50 -15.64
C ARG A 30 -0.90 -11.22 -14.80
N HIS A 31 -0.39 -12.32 -15.31
CA HIS A 31 0.62 -13.10 -14.60
C HIS A 31 1.92 -12.28 -14.40
N VAL A 32 2.42 -11.64 -15.45
CA VAL A 32 3.62 -10.79 -15.39
C VAL A 32 3.42 -9.63 -14.40
N THR A 33 2.26 -9.01 -14.44
CA THR A 33 1.88 -7.90 -13.57
C THR A 33 1.87 -8.31 -12.09
N LEU A 34 1.27 -9.45 -11.75
CA LEU A 34 1.27 -10.00 -10.39
C LEU A 34 2.68 -10.38 -9.90
N GLU A 35 3.51 -10.96 -10.75
CA GLU A 35 4.88 -11.31 -10.40
C GLU A 35 5.75 -10.06 -10.16
N LEU A 36 5.57 -9.00 -10.96
CA LEU A 36 6.22 -7.71 -10.72
C LEU A 36 5.77 -7.08 -9.41
N GLN A 37 4.47 -7.10 -9.10
CA GLN A 37 3.95 -6.59 -7.84
C GLN A 37 4.53 -7.34 -6.63
N ARG A 38 4.56 -8.67 -6.68
CA ARG A 38 5.16 -9.51 -5.64
C ARG A 38 6.66 -9.25 -5.46
N ALA A 39 7.37 -8.98 -6.55
CA ALA A 39 8.79 -8.65 -6.50
C ALA A 39 9.06 -7.26 -5.89
N ILE A 40 8.12 -6.32 -6.07
CA ILE A 40 8.24 -4.94 -5.58
C ILE A 40 7.71 -4.80 -4.15
N LEU A 41 6.56 -5.45 -3.84
CA LEU A 41 5.95 -5.40 -2.50
C LEU A 41 6.29 -6.69 -1.74
N PRO A 42 7.08 -6.64 -0.67
CA PRO A 42 7.33 -7.80 0.18
C PRO A 42 6.03 -8.16 0.93
N LEU A 43 5.23 -9.05 0.35
CA LEU A 43 4.03 -9.55 1.00
C LEU A 43 4.45 -10.54 2.10
N HIS A 44 4.16 -10.20 3.35
CA HIS A 44 4.36 -11.10 4.47
C HIS A 44 3.12 -11.97 4.67
N GLU A 45 3.31 -13.28 4.72
CA GLU A 45 2.25 -14.21 5.09
C GLU A 45 2.14 -14.26 6.63
N GLY A 46 1.27 -13.43 7.20
CA GLY A 46 1.01 -13.38 8.64
C GLY A 46 1.80 -12.31 9.40
N PRO A 47 1.74 -12.35 10.75
CA PRO A 47 2.45 -11.41 11.60
C PRO A 47 3.97 -11.57 11.52
N PHE A 48 4.71 -10.46 11.59
CA PHE A 48 6.17 -10.43 11.67
C PHE A 48 6.64 -9.38 12.68
N ASP A 49 7.83 -9.57 13.21
CA ASP A 49 8.39 -8.70 14.24
C ASP A 49 9.45 -7.76 13.63
N LEU A 50 9.43 -6.51 14.12
CA LEU A 50 10.41 -5.47 13.89
C LEU A 50 10.91 -4.98 15.25
N PRO A 51 12.04 -4.26 15.34
CA PRO A 51 12.49 -3.71 16.61
C PRO A 51 11.40 -2.94 17.36
N GLY A 52 10.91 -3.48 18.48
CA GLY A 52 9.86 -2.89 19.33
C GLY A 52 8.44 -2.89 18.75
N LEU A 53 8.21 -3.55 17.60
CA LEU A 53 6.90 -3.60 16.94
C LEU A 53 6.56 -5.02 16.47
N ARG A 54 5.28 -5.37 16.54
CA ARG A 54 4.68 -6.49 15.81
C ARG A 54 3.81 -5.96 14.69
N ALA A 55 4.03 -6.41 13.47
CA ALA A 55 3.39 -5.92 12.27
C ALA A 55 2.50 -6.99 11.61
N VAL A 56 1.39 -6.55 11.03
CA VAL A 56 0.55 -7.31 10.09
C VAL A 56 0.24 -6.40 8.91
N VAL A 57 0.29 -6.96 7.70
CA VAL A 57 -0.05 -6.23 6.47
C VAL A 57 -1.13 -6.98 5.71
N ARG A 58 -2.07 -6.25 5.12
CA ARG A 58 -3.01 -6.75 4.11
C ARG A 58 -2.97 -5.83 2.90
N TYR A 59 -2.86 -6.45 1.76
CA TYR A 59 -2.98 -5.79 0.46
C TYR A 59 -4.13 -6.43 -0.31
N LEU A 60 -5.10 -5.64 -0.71
CA LEU A 60 -6.28 -6.06 -1.46
C LEU A 60 -6.29 -5.31 -2.79
N PRO A 61 -6.00 -5.98 -3.90
CA PRO A 61 -6.05 -5.33 -5.21
C PRO A 61 -7.49 -4.99 -5.61
N ALA A 62 -7.67 -3.85 -6.29
CA ALA A 62 -8.94 -3.46 -6.89
C ALA A 62 -9.32 -4.45 -7.98
N SER A 63 -10.40 -5.19 -7.78
CA SER A 63 -11.00 -6.16 -8.69
C SER A 63 -10.15 -7.39 -9.08
N ARG A 64 -10.86 -8.50 -9.33
CA ARG A 64 -10.31 -9.79 -9.81
C ARG A 64 -9.68 -9.73 -11.21
N ASP A 65 -9.87 -8.64 -11.92
CA ASP A 65 -9.30 -8.43 -13.27
C ASP A 65 -7.91 -7.79 -13.23
N SER A 66 -7.27 -7.81 -12.05
CA SER A 66 -5.86 -7.52 -11.73
C SER A 66 -5.26 -6.33 -12.47
N ARG A 67 -5.43 -5.17 -11.90
CA ARG A 67 -4.53 -4.06 -12.20
C ARG A 67 -3.57 -3.92 -11.02
N VAL A 68 -2.29 -3.86 -11.30
CA VAL A 68 -1.29 -3.45 -10.30
C VAL A 68 -1.64 -2.03 -9.93
N GLY A 69 -1.80 -1.76 -8.65
CA GLY A 69 -2.15 -0.45 -8.16
C GLY A 69 -0.97 0.45 -7.83
N GLY A 70 -1.32 1.67 -7.44
CA GLY A 70 -0.41 2.68 -6.93
C GLY A 70 -0.01 2.47 -5.47
N ASP A 71 -0.75 1.66 -4.72
CA ASP A 71 -0.57 1.42 -3.29
C ASP A 71 0.74 0.69 -2.95
N TRP A 72 1.41 1.15 -1.90
CA TRP A 72 2.63 0.53 -1.40
C TRP A 72 2.87 0.84 0.07
N TYR A 73 3.75 0.05 0.69
CA TYR A 73 4.22 0.28 2.04
C TYR A 73 5.71 -0.05 2.19
N ILE A 74 6.31 0.46 3.25
CA ILE A 74 7.63 0.06 3.76
C ILE A 74 7.53 -0.14 5.26
N THR A 75 8.06 -1.27 5.74
CA THR A 75 8.38 -1.50 7.13
C THR A 75 9.75 -2.16 7.17
N ALA A 76 10.77 -1.44 7.61
CA ALA A 76 12.14 -1.93 7.55
C ALA A 76 13.00 -1.37 8.69
N GLU A 77 13.86 -2.21 9.26
CA GLU A 77 14.89 -1.75 10.16
C GLU A 77 15.96 -0.96 9.40
N MET A 78 16.30 0.22 9.93
CA MET A 78 17.29 1.12 9.38
C MET A 78 18.61 1.06 10.17
N PRO A 79 19.73 1.45 9.56
CA PRO A 79 20.97 1.68 10.31
C PRO A 79 20.71 2.58 11.52
N GLY A 80 21.19 2.14 12.70
CA GLY A 80 20.91 2.85 13.97
C GLY A 80 19.73 2.28 14.78
N GLY A 81 19.01 1.29 14.24
CA GLY A 81 17.96 0.55 14.95
C GLY A 81 16.59 1.21 14.96
N HIS A 82 16.40 2.29 14.20
CA HIS A 82 15.06 2.84 13.94
C HIS A 82 14.30 1.96 12.92
N VAL A 83 12.98 1.98 12.99
CA VAL A 83 12.12 1.32 12.00
C VAL A 83 11.55 2.37 11.07
N LEU A 84 11.89 2.28 9.78
CA LEU A 84 11.20 3.05 8.74
C LEU A 84 9.79 2.49 8.56
N ILE A 85 8.81 3.37 8.63
CA ILE A 85 7.39 3.06 8.40
C ILE A 85 6.91 4.03 7.34
N ALA A 86 6.36 3.51 6.25
CA ALA A 86 5.76 4.33 5.20
C ALA A 86 4.61 3.61 4.54
N ILE A 87 3.66 4.39 4.06
CA ILE A 87 2.58 3.98 3.18
C ILE A 87 2.33 5.08 2.17
N GLY A 88 1.96 4.73 0.95
CA GLY A 88 1.68 5.71 -0.09
C GLY A 88 0.83 5.11 -1.19
N ASP A 89 0.26 6.00 -1.97
CA ASP A 89 -0.52 5.68 -3.17
C ASP A 89 -0.13 6.62 -4.31
N VAL A 90 0.08 6.06 -5.49
CA VAL A 90 0.37 6.80 -6.74
C VAL A 90 -0.90 6.91 -7.55
N GLY A 91 -1.33 8.14 -7.82
CA GLY A 91 -2.54 8.40 -8.58
C GLY A 91 -2.58 7.70 -9.94
N GLY A 92 -3.74 7.15 -10.29
CA GLY A 92 -3.95 6.39 -11.51
C GLY A 92 -3.98 4.88 -11.29
N HIS A 93 -3.89 4.11 -12.38
CA HIS A 93 -4.01 2.64 -12.31
C HIS A 93 -3.14 1.95 -13.36
N GLY A 94 -2.91 0.65 -13.17
CA GLY A 94 -2.18 -0.20 -14.10
C GLY A 94 -0.67 0.00 -14.06
N LEU A 95 0.02 -0.34 -15.14
CA LEU A 95 1.49 -0.37 -15.19
C LEU A 95 2.15 0.98 -14.92
N THR A 96 1.50 2.08 -15.28
CA THR A 96 2.04 3.43 -15.06
C THR A 96 2.06 3.76 -13.56
N ALA A 97 0.96 3.53 -12.84
CA ALA A 97 0.90 3.69 -11.40
C ALA A 97 1.88 2.76 -10.68
N ALA A 98 1.96 1.49 -11.11
CA ALA A 98 2.90 0.52 -10.56
C ALA A 98 4.38 0.92 -10.77
N ALA A 99 4.72 1.50 -11.92
CA ALA A 99 6.07 1.99 -12.17
C ALA A 99 6.41 3.21 -11.28
N GLY A 100 5.45 4.12 -11.10
CA GLY A 100 5.55 5.24 -10.15
C GLY A 100 5.73 4.76 -8.72
N MET A 101 4.90 3.80 -8.28
CA MET A 101 4.97 3.14 -6.99
C MET A 101 6.35 2.52 -6.73
N ALA A 102 6.84 1.69 -7.66
CA ALA A 102 8.15 1.06 -7.53
C ALA A 102 9.28 2.10 -7.40
N ARG A 103 9.20 3.19 -8.16
CA ARG A 103 10.15 4.30 -8.13
C ARG A 103 10.14 5.03 -6.80
N LEU A 104 8.96 5.47 -6.34
CA LEU A 104 8.83 6.22 -5.08
C LEU A 104 9.22 5.37 -3.87
N ARG A 105 8.75 4.13 -3.82
CA ARG A 105 9.10 3.19 -2.76
C ARG A 105 10.61 2.93 -2.71
N GLY A 106 11.24 2.67 -3.86
CA GLY A 106 12.68 2.44 -3.97
C GLY A 106 13.49 3.68 -3.60
N ALA A 107 13.07 4.86 -4.06
CA ALA A 107 13.72 6.13 -3.73
C ALA A 107 13.64 6.42 -2.22
N LEU A 108 12.45 6.27 -1.61
CA LEU A 108 12.27 6.47 -0.17
C LEU A 108 13.16 5.53 0.65
N ALA A 109 13.19 4.24 0.31
CA ALA A 109 14.03 3.27 1.00
C ALA A 109 15.53 3.64 0.92
N GLY A 110 16.00 4.08 -0.26
CA GLY A 110 17.38 4.55 -0.44
C GLY A 110 17.69 5.84 0.32
N LEU A 111 16.78 6.81 0.30
CA LEU A 111 16.93 8.08 1.02
C LEU A 111 16.89 7.88 2.55
N ALA A 112 16.09 6.96 3.05
CA ALA A 112 15.95 6.66 4.47
C ALA A 112 17.26 6.17 5.11
N ILE A 113 18.15 5.55 4.34
CA ILE A 113 19.50 5.12 4.82
C ILE A 113 20.33 6.30 5.32
N THR A 114 20.05 7.52 4.84
CA THR A 114 20.76 8.73 5.28
C THR A 114 20.42 9.16 6.71
N GLY A 115 19.35 8.60 7.30
CA GLY A 115 18.81 9.04 8.59
C GLY A 115 18.23 10.46 8.58
N SER A 116 17.96 11.01 7.39
CA SER A 116 17.36 12.34 7.26
C SER A 116 15.93 12.36 7.80
N PRO A 117 15.47 13.49 8.38
CA PRO A 117 14.16 13.58 8.99
C PRO A 117 13.04 13.43 7.95
N PRO A 118 11.83 12.93 8.34
CA PRO A 118 10.75 12.56 7.43
C PRO A 118 10.32 13.68 6.47
N GLN A 119 10.19 14.92 6.95
CA GLN A 119 9.82 16.07 6.11
C GLN A 119 10.83 16.31 4.99
N ARG A 120 12.11 16.03 5.22
CA ARG A 120 13.15 16.17 4.20
C ARG A 120 13.12 15.04 3.18
N LEU A 121 12.78 13.83 3.62
CA LEU A 121 12.58 12.69 2.72
C LEU A 121 11.44 12.98 1.74
N LEU A 122 10.30 13.50 2.24
CA LEU A 122 9.17 13.87 1.39
C LEU A 122 9.52 15.03 0.45
N GLY A 123 10.32 16.01 0.89
CA GLY A 123 10.82 17.08 0.01
C GLY A 123 11.61 16.53 -1.17
N TRP A 124 12.54 15.61 -0.95
CA TRP A 124 13.31 14.99 -2.01
C TRP A 124 12.46 14.09 -2.92
N LEU A 125 11.47 13.38 -2.36
CA LEU A 125 10.52 12.62 -3.19
C LEU A 125 9.67 13.54 -4.05
N ASN A 126 9.24 14.68 -3.53
CA ASN A 126 8.51 15.68 -4.29
C ASN A 126 9.35 16.25 -5.45
N ASP A 127 10.63 16.56 -5.19
CA ASP A 127 11.55 16.98 -6.23
C ASP A 127 11.73 15.89 -7.29
N LEU A 128 11.84 14.62 -6.87
CA LEU A 128 11.92 13.48 -7.79
C LEU A 128 10.69 13.41 -8.71
N VAL A 129 9.46 13.50 -8.16
CA VAL A 129 8.22 13.49 -8.94
C VAL A 129 8.23 14.63 -9.96
N HIS A 130 8.52 15.85 -9.53
CA HIS A 130 8.55 17.00 -10.43
C HIS A 130 9.54 16.89 -11.59
N HIS A 131 10.67 16.18 -11.39
CA HIS A 131 11.71 16.07 -12.42
C HIS A 131 11.56 14.84 -13.31
N VAL A 132 11.00 13.76 -12.79
CA VAL A 132 11.01 12.45 -13.48
C VAL A 132 9.62 12.02 -13.93
N ASP A 133 8.56 12.49 -13.25
CA ASP A 133 7.19 12.05 -13.50
C ASP A 133 6.16 13.17 -13.23
N PRO A 134 6.29 14.32 -13.92
CA PRO A 134 5.53 15.53 -13.58
C PRO A 134 4.02 15.43 -13.87
N GLU A 135 3.58 14.38 -14.55
CA GLU A 135 2.16 14.16 -14.87
C GLU A 135 1.42 13.39 -13.76
N HIS A 136 2.15 12.84 -12.79
CA HIS A 136 1.57 12.05 -11.71
C HIS A 136 1.70 12.76 -10.36
N THR A 137 0.77 12.45 -9.50
CA THR A 137 0.80 12.84 -8.09
C THR A 137 0.79 11.59 -7.22
N ALA A 138 1.26 11.72 -5.99
CA ALA A 138 1.18 10.63 -5.03
C ALA A 138 0.89 11.14 -3.62
N SER A 139 0.15 10.35 -2.86
CA SER A 139 0.02 10.52 -1.42
C SER A 139 1.05 9.67 -0.70
N VAL A 140 1.68 10.20 0.36
CA VAL A 140 2.67 9.46 1.15
C VAL A 140 2.62 9.88 2.61
N MET A 141 2.60 8.92 3.52
CA MET A 141 3.00 9.06 4.91
C MET A 141 4.32 8.32 5.10
N ALA A 142 5.34 8.97 5.67
CA ALA A 142 6.62 8.36 5.97
C ALA A 142 7.14 8.82 7.32
N GLY A 143 7.74 7.91 8.09
CA GLY A 143 8.27 8.20 9.41
C GLY A 143 9.21 7.14 9.94
N TYR A 144 9.78 7.43 11.11
CA TYR A 144 10.63 6.51 11.86
C TYR A 144 10.04 6.26 13.24
N PHE A 145 10.02 5.01 13.62
CA PHE A 145 9.80 4.60 15.00
C PHE A 145 11.16 4.30 15.66
N ASP A 146 11.44 4.98 16.75
CA ASP A 146 12.58 4.66 17.62
C ASP A 146 12.13 3.72 18.73
N PRO A 147 12.59 2.45 18.73
CA PRO A 147 12.17 1.47 19.74
C PRO A 147 12.70 1.78 21.14
N ARG A 148 13.75 2.58 21.27
CA ARG A 148 14.36 2.93 22.58
C ARG A 148 13.54 3.99 23.30
N SER A 149 13.13 5.02 22.58
CA SER A 149 12.27 6.09 23.11
C SER A 149 10.78 5.84 22.90
N ARG A 150 10.41 4.84 22.11
CA ARG A 150 9.04 4.57 21.64
C ARG A 150 8.39 5.79 20.98
N THR A 151 9.19 6.54 20.26
CA THR A 151 8.71 7.75 19.58
C THR A 151 8.55 7.47 18.08
N LEU A 152 7.37 7.75 17.56
CA LEU A 152 7.10 7.85 16.14
C LEU A 152 7.29 9.31 15.73
N THR A 153 8.16 9.55 14.72
CA THR A 153 8.29 10.85 14.06
C THR A 153 7.94 10.67 12.59
N TRP A 154 6.99 11.45 12.07
CA TRP A 154 6.48 11.27 10.70
C TRP A 154 6.13 12.57 10.02
N ALA A 155 6.02 12.54 8.71
CA ALA A 155 5.48 13.59 7.85
C ALA A 155 4.49 13.00 6.84
N GLN A 156 3.62 13.86 6.30
CA GLN A 156 2.57 13.45 5.34
C GLN A 156 2.56 14.38 4.13
N ALA A 157 2.34 13.79 2.97
CA ALA A 157 2.11 14.45 1.69
C ALA A 157 0.73 14.02 1.18
N GLY A 158 -0.34 14.68 1.62
CA GLY A 158 -1.72 14.41 1.19
C GLY A 158 -2.28 13.03 1.55
N HIS A 159 -1.59 12.26 2.37
CA HIS A 159 -2.01 10.89 2.73
C HIS A 159 -3.00 10.91 3.90
N PRO A 160 -3.95 9.94 3.99
CA PRO A 160 -4.82 9.79 5.15
C PRO A 160 -4.04 9.72 6.48
N PRO A 161 -4.57 10.29 7.57
CA PRO A 161 -3.88 10.28 8.85
C PRO A 161 -3.82 8.87 9.43
N PRO A 162 -2.67 8.45 10.02
CA PRO A 162 -2.62 7.20 10.76
C PRO A 162 -3.64 7.19 11.89
N LEU A 163 -4.22 6.01 12.19
CA LEU A 163 -5.11 5.83 13.33
C LEU A 163 -4.32 5.23 14.50
N LEU A 164 -4.42 5.84 15.67
CA LEU A 164 -3.93 5.29 16.94
C LEU A 164 -5.06 4.61 17.69
N VAL A 165 -4.86 3.36 18.07
CA VAL A 165 -5.72 2.66 19.05
C VAL A 165 -4.95 2.53 20.35
N ARG A 166 -5.50 3.08 21.42
CA ARG A 166 -4.95 3.02 22.79
C ARG A 166 -6.06 2.59 23.77
N GLY A 167 -5.96 1.39 24.30
CA GLY A 167 -7.04 0.82 25.11
C GLY A 167 -8.35 0.73 24.35
N GLU A 168 -9.41 1.29 24.89
CA GLU A 168 -10.75 1.31 24.28
C GLU A 168 -10.95 2.44 23.26
N GLU A 169 -9.98 3.34 23.12
CA GLU A 169 -10.10 4.52 22.27
C GLU A 169 -9.33 4.33 20.96
N ALA A 170 -9.93 4.81 19.87
CA ALA A 170 -9.26 4.96 18.59
C ALA A 170 -9.41 6.40 18.09
N ARG A 171 -8.34 6.97 17.53
CA ARG A 171 -8.37 8.33 17.00
C ARG A 171 -7.38 8.53 15.87
N PRO A 172 -7.70 9.32 14.85
CA PRO A 172 -6.72 9.76 13.85
C PRO A 172 -5.62 10.59 14.50
N LEU A 173 -4.39 10.41 14.03
CA LEU A 173 -3.27 11.24 14.45
C LEU A 173 -3.28 12.54 13.62
N THR A 174 -3.52 13.65 14.31
CA THR A 174 -3.43 14.97 13.70
C THR A 174 -1.96 15.31 13.46
N ALA A 175 -1.58 15.48 12.21
CA ALA A 175 -0.26 15.97 11.81
C ALA A 175 -0.43 17.15 10.87
N PRO A 176 0.58 18.02 10.73
CA PRO A 176 0.59 18.99 9.67
C PRO A 176 0.53 18.22 8.33
N SER A 177 -0.55 18.39 7.58
CA SER A 177 -0.70 17.80 6.25
C SER A 177 0.05 18.66 5.25
N GLY A 178 0.94 18.04 4.45
CA GLY A 178 1.49 18.64 3.25
C GLY A 178 0.63 18.33 2.03
N ILE A 179 0.85 19.06 0.94
CA ILE A 179 0.24 18.75 -0.35
C ILE A 179 0.75 17.42 -0.90
N LEU A 180 0.00 16.81 -1.83
CA LEU A 180 0.45 15.63 -2.58
C LEU A 180 1.84 15.86 -3.20
N LEU A 181 2.65 14.81 -3.28
CA LEU A 181 3.85 14.83 -4.10
C LEU A 181 3.47 15.15 -5.55
N GLY A 182 4.24 16.03 -6.19
CA GLY A 182 3.99 16.48 -7.56
C GLY A 182 2.94 17.58 -7.71
N ALA A 183 2.14 17.90 -6.67
CA ALA A 183 1.09 18.92 -6.77
C ALA A 183 1.57 20.35 -6.51
N GLY A 184 2.75 20.54 -5.91
CA GLY A 184 3.30 21.87 -5.61
C GLY A 184 4.70 21.77 -5.01
N ARG A 185 5.23 22.91 -4.55
CA ARG A 185 6.61 23.01 -4.02
C ARG A 185 6.65 23.48 -2.57
N ASP A 186 5.53 23.40 -1.85
CA ASP A 186 5.48 23.71 -0.44
C ASP A 186 6.24 22.66 0.37
N GLY A 187 6.89 23.10 1.44
CA GLY A 187 7.62 22.17 2.32
C GLY A 187 6.68 21.31 3.16
N TYR A 188 7.21 20.19 3.64
CA TYR A 188 6.52 19.30 4.55
C TYR A 188 6.93 19.59 5.99
N GLN A 189 6.05 19.29 6.94
CA GLN A 189 6.31 19.41 8.37
C GLN A 189 6.24 18.03 8.99
N GLU A 190 6.99 17.82 10.07
CA GLU A 190 6.95 16.59 10.85
C GLU A 190 6.15 16.76 12.13
N ALA A 191 5.60 15.66 12.60
CA ALA A 191 5.03 15.49 13.92
C ALA A 191 5.73 14.37 14.66
N SER A 192 5.67 14.39 15.99
CA SER A 192 6.19 13.33 16.83
C SER A 192 5.18 12.93 17.89
N LEU A 193 5.13 11.64 18.21
CA LEU A 193 4.25 11.08 19.23
C LEU A 193 4.97 9.99 20.01
N PHE A 194 4.89 10.06 21.33
CA PHE A 194 5.27 8.97 22.21
C PHE A 194 4.18 7.88 22.21
N LEU A 195 4.61 6.64 21.98
CA LEU A 195 3.75 5.46 21.97
C LEU A 195 3.98 4.63 23.24
N GLU A 196 2.91 4.05 23.75
CA GLU A 196 2.94 3.17 24.92
C GLU A 196 2.94 1.70 24.50
N PRO A 197 3.51 0.79 25.33
CA PRO A 197 3.36 -0.64 25.05
C PRO A 197 1.89 -1.03 24.95
N GLY A 198 1.55 -1.75 23.89
CA GLY A 198 0.17 -2.13 23.58
C GLY A 198 -0.57 -1.18 22.66
N ASP A 199 -0.06 0.03 22.41
CA ASP A 199 -0.61 0.91 21.36
C ASP A 199 -0.56 0.21 20.01
N LEU A 200 -1.56 0.47 19.19
CA LEU A 200 -1.64 -0.02 17.84
C LEU A 200 -1.78 1.16 16.87
N LEU A 201 -0.89 1.23 15.90
CA LEU A 201 -0.98 2.15 14.78
C LEU A 201 -1.55 1.43 13.58
N LEU A 202 -2.57 2.01 12.96
CA LEU A 202 -3.12 1.56 11.70
C LEU A 202 -2.83 2.59 10.62
N LEU A 203 -2.08 2.18 9.60
CA LEU A 203 -1.84 2.95 8.39
C LEU A 203 -2.66 2.32 7.28
N TYR A 204 -3.23 3.12 6.40
CA TYR A 204 -4.13 2.65 5.36
C TYR A 204 -4.15 3.61 4.19
N SER A 205 -4.31 3.09 2.97
CA SER A 205 -4.57 3.89 1.79
C SER A 205 -6.04 4.34 1.74
N ASP A 206 -6.31 5.34 0.93
CA ASP A 206 -7.66 5.92 0.80
C ASP A 206 -8.70 4.93 0.30
N GLY A 207 -8.32 3.94 -0.55
CA GLY A 207 -9.19 2.86 -0.98
C GLY A 207 -9.86 2.07 0.16
N LEU A 208 -9.36 2.15 1.40
CA LEU A 208 -10.03 1.59 2.57
C LEU A 208 -11.26 2.42 2.98
N ILE A 209 -11.16 3.73 2.96
CA ILE A 209 -12.15 4.66 3.55
C ILE A 209 -12.95 5.43 2.50
N GLU A 210 -12.41 5.64 1.30
CA GLU A 210 -13.05 6.35 0.21
C GLU A 210 -13.83 5.37 -0.68
N ARG A 211 -15.13 5.66 -0.86
CA ARG A 211 -16.03 4.88 -1.74
C ARG A 211 -17.05 5.81 -2.37
N ARG A 212 -17.60 5.41 -3.51
CA ARG A 212 -18.62 6.20 -4.24
C ARG A 212 -19.91 6.41 -3.45
N ASP A 213 -20.23 5.50 -2.56
CA ASP A 213 -21.47 5.48 -1.75
C ASP A 213 -21.31 6.08 -0.36
N ARG A 214 -20.09 6.59 -0.01
CA ARG A 214 -19.78 7.06 1.34
C ARG A 214 -18.76 8.20 1.29
N SER A 215 -18.97 9.23 2.11
CA SER A 215 -17.99 10.31 2.27
C SER A 215 -16.72 9.85 2.99
N LEU A 216 -15.61 10.55 2.78
CA LEU A 216 -14.36 10.30 3.49
C LEU A 216 -14.52 10.41 5.02
N GLU A 217 -15.32 11.36 5.49
CA GLU A 217 -15.61 11.56 6.91
C GLU A 217 -16.36 10.36 7.50
N GLU A 218 -17.38 9.85 6.81
CA GLU A 218 -18.11 8.65 7.22
C GLU A 218 -17.21 7.41 7.22
N GLY A 219 -16.34 7.28 6.21
CA GLY A 219 -15.33 6.22 6.14
C GLY A 219 -14.38 6.25 7.33
N LEU A 220 -13.85 7.41 7.67
CA LEU A 220 -12.95 7.60 8.80
C LEU A 220 -13.64 7.35 10.15
N ALA A 221 -14.89 7.78 10.30
CA ALA A 221 -15.69 7.50 11.49
C ALA A 221 -15.96 5.99 11.68
N THR A 222 -16.29 5.30 10.59
CA THR A 222 -16.48 3.84 10.59
C THR A 222 -15.19 3.10 10.93
N LEU A 223 -14.08 3.48 10.33
CA LEU A 223 -12.75 2.95 10.62
C LEU A 223 -12.40 3.10 12.10
N THR A 224 -12.57 4.30 12.63
CA THR A 224 -12.29 4.62 14.04
C THR A 224 -13.13 3.77 14.99
N SER A 225 -14.42 3.68 14.72
CA SER A 225 -15.35 2.88 15.53
C SER A 225 -15.03 1.38 15.48
N ALA A 226 -14.67 0.85 14.29
CA ALA A 226 -14.36 -0.57 14.11
C ALA A 226 -13.03 -0.99 14.75
N ALA A 227 -12.08 -0.06 14.85
CA ALA A 227 -10.75 -0.34 15.41
C ALA A 227 -10.71 -0.23 16.95
N ALA A 228 -11.63 0.51 17.55
CA ALA A 228 -11.63 0.79 19.00
C ALA A 228 -11.62 -0.49 19.84
N GLY A 229 -10.80 -0.55 20.90
CA GLY A 229 -10.70 -1.68 21.82
C GLY A 229 -9.97 -2.92 21.29
N ILE A 230 -9.48 -2.89 20.05
CA ILE A 230 -8.78 -4.04 19.45
C ILE A 230 -7.26 -3.84 19.51
N SER A 231 -6.58 -4.67 20.29
CA SER A 231 -5.12 -4.61 20.47
C SER A 231 -4.32 -5.59 19.60
N ASP A 232 -4.99 -6.56 18.98
CA ASP A 232 -4.33 -7.51 18.07
C ASP A 232 -4.29 -6.97 16.65
N PRO A 233 -3.08 -6.87 16.01
CA PRO A 233 -2.93 -6.24 14.70
C PRO A 233 -3.63 -7.00 13.56
N GLY A 234 -3.78 -8.33 13.66
CA GLY A 234 -4.52 -9.10 12.66
C GLY A 234 -6.02 -8.86 12.79
N ARG A 235 -6.54 -8.94 14.05
CA ARG A 235 -7.96 -8.76 14.32
C ARG A 235 -8.45 -7.34 13.99
N VAL A 236 -7.65 -6.30 14.21
CA VAL A 236 -8.07 -4.95 13.87
C VAL A 236 -8.21 -4.80 12.35
N ILE A 237 -7.29 -5.35 11.55
CA ILE A 237 -7.41 -5.33 10.10
C ILE A 237 -8.68 -6.06 9.66
N ASP A 238 -8.94 -7.27 10.18
CA ASP A 238 -10.13 -8.04 9.81
C ASP A 238 -11.43 -7.30 10.19
N ALA A 239 -11.46 -6.63 11.35
CA ALA A 239 -12.61 -5.86 11.80
C ALA A 239 -12.89 -4.63 10.92
N VAL A 240 -11.85 -3.84 10.57
CA VAL A 240 -12.03 -2.65 9.74
C VAL A 240 -12.39 -3.01 8.30
N LEU A 241 -11.80 -4.07 7.74
CA LEU A 241 -12.15 -4.57 6.42
C LEU A 241 -13.62 -5.04 6.36
N ALA A 242 -14.07 -5.74 7.39
CA ALA A 242 -15.47 -6.18 7.49
C ALA A 242 -16.45 -5.00 7.62
N ALA A 243 -16.12 -4.01 8.47
CA ALA A 243 -16.98 -2.84 8.71
C ALA A 243 -17.07 -1.91 7.49
N LEU A 244 -15.98 -1.79 6.74
CA LEU A 244 -15.91 -0.91 5.57
C LEU A 244 -16.33 -1.60 4.26
N GLY A 245 -16.65 -2.91 4.30
CA GLY A 245 -17.14 -3.66 3.14
C GLY A 245 -16.09 -3.89 2.07
N SER A 246 -14.82 -3.93 2.43
CA SER A 246 -13.68 -4.06 1.49
C SER A 246 -13.47 -5.49 0.97
N THR A 247 -14.52 -6.29 0.85
CA THR A 247 -14.45 -7.62 0.24
C THR A 247 -14.37 -7.58 -1.30
N ASP A 248 -14.72 -6.44 -1.90
CA ASP A 248 -14.61 -6.17 -3.34
C ASP A 248 -14.27 -4.68 -3.51
N PRO A 249 -13.00 -4.29 -3.31
CA PRO A 249 -12.58 -2.91 -3.29
C PRO A 249 -12.70 -2.28 -4.68
N GLU A 250 -13.20 -1.04 -4.73
CA GLU A 250 -13.25 -0.24 -5.97
C GLU A 250 -11.87 0.27 -6.36
N ASP A 251 -10.96 0.40 -5.39
CA ASP A 251 -9.56 0.76 -5.54
C ASP A 251 -8.68 -0.19 -4.74
N ASP A 252 -7.38 -0.20 -5.04
CA ASP A 252 -6.42 -0.97 -4.26
C ASP A 252 -6.47 -0.52 -2.79
N THR A 253 -6.28 -1.47 -1.89
CA THR A 253 -6.32 -1.18 -0.47
C THR A 253 -5.10 -1.80 0.22
N CYS A 254 -4.27 -0.96 0.78
CA CYS A 254 -3.15 -1.35 1.62
C CYS A 254 -3.43 -0.99 3.07
N VAL A 255 -3.29 -1.96 3.98
CA VAL A 255 -3.47 -1.75 5.43
C VAL A 255 -2.28 -2.33 6.17
N VAL A 256 -1.67 -1.52 7.02
CA VAL A 256 -0.54 -1.92 7.88
C VAL A 256 -0.92 -1.66 9.33
N ALA A 257 -0.95 -2.71 10.14
CA ALA A 257 -1.17 -2.61 11.57
C ALA A 257 0.14 -2.88 12.34
N LEU A 258 0.53 -1.98 13.21
CA LEU A 258 1.78 -2.02 13.97
C LEU A 258 1.44 -1.92 15.47
N ARG A 259 1.71 -2.99 16.22
CA ARG A 259 1.54 -2.99 17.68
C ARG A 259 2.87 -2.74 18.36
N VAL A 260 2.89 -1.80 19.29
CA VAL A 260 4.06 -1.52 20.15
C VAL A 260 4.22 -2.63 21.21
N LEU A 261 5.44 -3.17 21.31
CA LEU A 261 5.80 -4.27 22.23
C LEU A 261 6.28 -3.78 23.59
#